data_3661c9068008ed9715803d9f9e66d0dc
#
_entry.id   3661c9068008ed9715803d9f9e66d0dc
#
_cell.length_a   1.000
_cell.length_b   1.000
_cell.length_c   1.000
_cell.angle_alpha   90.00
_cell.angle_beta   90.00
_cell.angle_gamma   90.00
#
_symmetry.space_group_name_H-M   'P 1'
#
loop_
_entity.id
_entity.type
_entity.pdbx_description
1 polymer ?
#
loop_
_entity_poly.entity_id
_entity_poly.type
_entity_poly.pdbx_seq_one_letter_code
_entity_poly.pdbx_strand_id
1 'polypeptide(L)'
;MRKPRGGKDGLVKHQPGAPVRMKDIARDMGLSTVTISKVLRGHSDISEETRKRVLKRMEELHYQPNLAARALITGRTSTIGLVVPDLLHPFFAQIAKAVSAGIRGQGYSLIITSSEEDPDLERQEIEQLLARRVDVMLIASAQWSVESFRRIEERGIPYILIDRFFVGLASNFVGVDDEAVGMIATNHLIDQGCLEIAHIRGPETSTALGRLEGYKRALAARRLAPMPKHIVSIGSSGDDRGEPGGYEATKKLLGAKPRPDGIFCFNDPIALGAMRAILDAGLRIPEDIAVVGCGNLLYSDFLRVPLTSVDQDSEAIGKFAADLALSLVAAKTPPPPTSLMVSPKLMIRASSMRN
;
A
#
# COMPACT_ATOMS: atom_id res chain seq x y z
N MET A 1 16.18 59.03 45.90
CA MET A 1 15.22 57.95 46.19
C MET A 1 14.40 57.65 44.91
N ARG A 2 14.75 56.57 44.17
CA ARG A 2 13.98 56.06 43.02
C ARG A 2 13.16 54.88 43.47
N LYS A 3 11.81 54.97 43.36
CA LYS A 3 10.88 53.88 43.68
C LYS A 3 11.07 52.67 42.73
N PRO A 4 10.99 51.43 43.21
CA PRO A 4 11.01 50.26 42.34
C PRO A 4 9.67 50.13 41.57
N ARG A 5 9.75 49.90 40.27
CA ARG A 5 8.59 49.54 39.43
C ARG A 5 8.17 48.09 39.73
N GLY A 6 6.99 47.94 40.30
CA GLY A 6 6.38 46.66 40.59
C GLY A 6 6.14 45.87 39.31
N GLY A 7 6.60 44.60 39.32
CA GLY A 7 6.28 43.61 38.33
C GLY A 7 4.78 43.32 38.35
N LYS A 8 4.10 43.51 37.23
CA LYS A 8 2.76 42.96 37.01
C LYS A 8 2.91 41.52 36.54
N ASP A 9 2.63 40.57 37.42
CA ASP A 9 2.32 39.21 37.08
C ASP A 9 1.08 39.17 36.18
N GLY A 10 1.33 39.24 34.87
CA GLY A 10 0.29 39.16 33.85
C GLY A 10 0.13 37.71 33.38
N LEU A 11 -0.33 36.81 34.26
CA LEU A 11 -0.87 35.52 33.82
C LEU A 11 -1.98 35.77 32.79
N VAL A 12 -1.72 35.48 31.56
CA VAL A 12 -2.71 35.55 30.49
C VAL A 12 -3.83 34.58 30.82
N LYS A 13 -4.98 35.10 31.27
CA LYS A 13 -6.19 34.30 31.48
C LYS A 13 -6.64 33.81 30.10
N HIS A 14 -6.37 32.53 29.81
CA HIS A 14 -6.94 31.85 28.66
C HIS A 14 -8.47 31.80 28.82
N GLN A 15 -9.21 32.21 27.79
CA GLN A 15 -10.64 31.92 27.70
C GLN A 15 -10.78 30.40 27.56
N PRO A 16 -11.58 29.72 28.41
CA PRO A 16 -11.81 28.29 28.29
C PRO A 16 -12.37 27.95 26.90
N GLY A 17 -11.67 27.09 26.16
CA GLY A 17 -12.10 26.59 24.85
C GLY A 17 -11.43 27.23 23.62
N ALA A 18 -10.64 28.28 23.74
CA ALA A 18 -9.87 28.80 22.59
C ALA A 18 -8.52 28.07 22.46
N PRO A 19 -8.13 27.61 21.24
CA PRO A 19 -6.84 26.94 21.05
C PRO A 19 -5.68 27.91 21.33
N VAL A 20 -4.72 27.45 22.13
CA VAL A 20 -3.50 28.21 22.44
C VAL A 20 -2.72 28.49 21.15
N ARG A 21 -2.29 29.69 20.94
CA ARG A 21 -1.51 30.10 19.76
C ARG A 21 -0.05 30.32 20.14
N MET A 22 0.85 30.17 19.19
CA MET A 22 2.29 30.41 19.37
C MET A 22 2.57 31.79 19.97
N LYS A 23 1.82 32.83 19.60
CA LYS A 23 1.93 34.17 20.15
C LYS A 23 1.59 34.28 21.65
N ASP A 24 0.72 33.39 22.13
CA ASP A 24 0.29 33.39 23.53
C ASP A 24 1.40 32.78 24.39
N ILE A 25 2.05 31.71 23.91
CA ILE A 25 3.25 31.13 24.55
C ILE A 25 4.39 32.14 24.55
N ALA A 26 4.64 32.80 23.42
CA ALA A 26 5.68 33.81 23.31
C ALA A 26 5.49 34.95 24.35
N ARG A 27 4.26 35.44 24.49
CA ARG A 27 3.90 36.48 25.48
C ARG A 27 4.05 35.98 26.88
N ASP A 28 3.57 34.77 27.18
CA ASP A 28 3.63 34.18 28.53
C ASP A 28 5.09 33.97 29.01
N MET A 29 5.96 33.59 28.08
CA MET A 29 7.39 33.34 28.39
C MET A 29 8.30 34.53 28.21
N GLY A 30 7.81 35.69 27.78
CA GLY A 30 8.61 36.87 27.46
C GLY A 30 9.59 36.67 26.32
N LEU A 31 9.26 35.79 25.36
CA LEU A 31 10.07 35.45 24.20
C LEU A 31 9.41 35.98 22.89
N SER A 32 10.20 36.03 21.82
CA SER A 32 9.64 36.30 20.50
C SER A 32 8.98 35.05 19.90
N THR A 33 7.95 35.22 19.04
CA THR A 33 7.37 34.10 18.28
C THR A 33 8.41 33.42 17.39
N VAL A 34 9.42 34.16 16.93
CA VAL A 34 10.56 33.63 16.17
C VAL A 34 11.38 32.65 17.03
N THR A 35 11.64 33.02 18.30
CA THR A 35 12.36 32.13 19.24
C THR A 35 11.58 30.84 19.49
N ILE A 36 10.27 30.91 19.73
CA ILE A 36 9.40 29.74 19.90
C ILE A 36 9.43 28.87 18.61
N SER A 37 9.35 29.48 17.44
CA SER A 37 9.43 28.78 16.17
C SER A 37 10.79 28.08 15.93
N LYS A 38 11.89 28.71 16.34
CA LYS A 38 13.23 28.13 16.29
C LYS A 38 13.38 26.91 17.20
N VAL A 39 12.79 26.98 18.42
CA VAL A 39 12.75 25.83 19.35
C VAL A 39 12.02 24.65 18.71
N LEU A 40 10.85 24.87 18.13
CA LEU A 40 10.06 23.80 17.46
C LEU A 40 10.78 23.18 16.26
N ARG A 41 11.62 23.96 15.57
CA ARG A 41 12.41 23.48 14.43
C ARG A 41 13.76 22.89 14.79
N GLY A 42 14.10 22.83 16.07
CA GLY A 42 15.35 22.24 16.53
C GLY A 42 16.61 23.05 16.20
N HIS A 43 16.50 24.37 15.94
CA HIS A 43 17.65 25.19 15.59
C HIS A 43 18.72 25.17 16.69
N SER A 44 20.01 25.06 16.28
CA SER A 44 21.15 24.96 17.19
C SER A 44 21.52 26.28 17.87
N ASP A 45 21.03 27.41 17.41
CA ASP A 45 21.28 28.74 17.97
C ASP A 45 20.41 29.05 19.20
N ILE A 46 19.60 28.11 19.66
CA ILE A 46 18.81 28.21 20.89
C ILE A 46 19.46 27.35 21.99
N SER A 47 19.70 27.96 23.16
CA SER A 47 20.25 27.22 24.29
C SER A 47 19.35 26.08 24.76
N GLU A 48 19.94 24.99 25.25
CA GLU A 48 19.21 23.83 25.77
C GLU A 48 18.27 24.19 26.93
N GLU A 49 18.65 25.15 27.74
CA GLU A 49 17.81 25.65 28.83
C GLU A 49 16.54 26.30 28.28
N THR A 50 16.69 27.21 27.32
CA THR A 50 15.55 27.87 26.68
C THR A 50 14.66 26.85 25.99
N ARG A 51 15.25 25.86 25.25
CA ARG A 51 14.54 24.78 24.60
C ARG A 51 13.68 23.99 25.59
N LYS A 52 14.27 23.52 26.69
CA LYS A 52 13.55 22.76 27.73
C LYS A 52 12.40 23.56 28.36
N ARG A 53 12.62 24.83 28.65
CA ARG A 53 11.60 25.72 29.22
C ARG A 53 10.41 25.89 28.28
N VAL A 54 10.68 26.12 26.98
CA VAL A 54 9.63 26.32 25.99
C VAL A 54 8.84 25.02 25.77
N LEU A 55 9.49 23.88 25.61
CA LEU A 55 8.82 22.59 25.41
C LEU A 55 7.94 22.23 26.61
N LYS A 56 8.46 22.40 27.83
CA LYS A 56 7.67 22.18 29.05
C LYS A 56 6.43 23.08 29.10
N ARG A 57 6.59 24.37 28.77
CA ARG A 57 5.45 25.31 28.78
C ARG A 57 4.41 24.98 27.71
N MET A 58 4.85 24.50 26.54
CA MET A 58 3.94 24.01 25.50
C MET A 58 3.12 22.81 25.96
N GLU A 59 3.76 21.88 26.67
CA GLU A 59 3.10 20.70 27.25
C GLU A 59 2.06 21.10 28.30
N GLU A 60 2.43 21.99 29.24
CA GLU A 60 1.53 22.52 30.26
C GLU A 60 0.31 23.25 29.69
N LEU A 61 0.47 23.93 28.56
CA LEU A 61 -0.60 24.64 27.86
C LEU A 61 -1.34 23.78 26.82
N HIS A 62 -1.00 22.49 26.71
CA HIS A 62 -1.52 21.57 25.69
C HIS A 62 -1.47 22.19 24.28
N TYR A 63 -0.38 22.91 23.98
CA TYR A 63 -0.21 23.57 22.70
C TYR A 63 -0.03 22.56 21.58
N GLN A 64 -0.91 22.62 20.58
CA GLN A 64 -0.76 21.86 19.34
C GLN A 64 -0.29 22.80 18.21
N PRO A 65 0.88 22.53 17.57
CA PRO A 65 1.32 23.30 16.42
C PRO A 65 0.28 23.27 15.31
N ASN A 66 -0.07 24.45 14.80
CA ASN A 66 -0.95 24.54 13.64
C ASN A 66 -0.19 24.06 12.39
N LEU A 67 -0.47 22.83 11.94
CA LEU A 67 0.17 22.21 10.79
C LEU A 67 -0.10 23.01 9.49
N ALA A 68 -1.29 23.60 9.33
CA ALA A 68 -1.60 24.44 8.18
C ALA A 68 -0.74 25.72 8.15
N ALA A 69 -0.54 26.36 9.30
CA ALA A 69 0.36 27.51 9.39
C ALA A 69 1.82 27.13 9.14
N ARG A 70 2.24 25.95 9.59
CA ARG A 70 3.57 25.40 9.30
C ARG A 70 3.74 25.13 7.80
N ALA A 71 2.75 24.54 7.16
CA ALA A 71 2.76 24.24 5.74
C ALA A 71 2.89 25.53 4.88
N LEU A 72 2.21 26.62 5.26
CA LEU A 72 2.34 27.92 4.59
C LEU A 72 3.77 28.48 4.65
N ILE A 73 4.50 28.23 5.76
CA ILE A 73 5.85 28.76 5.95
C ILE A 73 6.90 27.85 5.30
N THR A 74 6.73 26.53 5.39
CA THR A 74 7.72 25.53 4.93
C THR A 74 7.49 25.08 3.50
N GLY A 75 6.30 25.34 2.94
CA GLY A 75 5.85 24.78 1.66
C GLY A 75 5.54 23.27 1.72
N ARG A 76 5.55 22.66 2.92
CA ARG A 76 5.34 21.21 3.13
C ARG A 76 4.25 20.95 4.14
N THR A 77 3.38 20.00 3.82
CA THR A 77 2.28 19.59 4.70
C THR A 77 2.68 18.50 5.70
N SER A 78 3.82 17.86 5.51
CA SER A 78 4.26 16.66 6.23
C SER A 78 3.24 15.52 6.12
N THR A 79 2.65 15.37 4.94
CA THR A 79 1.62 14.39 4.66
C THR A 79 1.95 13.62 3.37
N ILE A 80 1.83 12.31 3.44
CA ILE A 80 1.93 11.40 2.29
C ILE A 80 0.55 10.84 2.00
N GLY A 81 0.11 10.85 0.73
CA GLY A 81 -1.12 10.22 0.29
C GLY A 81 -0.87 8.78 -0.16
N LEU A 82 -1.77 7.86 0.16
CA LEU A 82 -1.79 6.49 -0.35
C LEU A 82 -3.17 6.20 -0.94
N VAL A 83 -3.22 5.94 -2.23
CA VAL A 83 -4.42 5.49 -2.94
C VAL A 83 -4.30 3.99 -3.15
N VAL A 84 -5.29 3.24 -2.67
CA VAL A 84 -5.36 1.78 -2.82
C VAL A 84 -6.65 1.37 -3.52
N PRO A 85 -6.66 0.26 -4.26
CA PRO A 85 -7.86 -0.19 -4.94
C PRO A 85 -8.92 -0.77 -4.02
N ASP A 86 -8.52 -1.28 -2.84
CA ASP A 86 -9.45 -1.87 -1.87
C ASP A 86 -8.82 -1.85 -0.46
N LEU A 87 -9.48 -1.15 0.48
CA LEU A 87 -9.04 -1.07 1.89
C LEU A 87 -9.22 -2.39 2.65
N LEU A 88 -10.14 -3.23 2.22
CA LEU A 88 -10.41 -4.52 2.86
C LEU A 88 -9.44 -5.61 2.40
N HIS A 89 -8.71 -5.37 1.30
CA HIS A 89 -7.72 -6.35 0.82
C HIS A 89 -6.48 -6.33 1.72
N PRO A 90 -6.16 -7.43 2.44
CA PRO A 90 -5.11 -7.46 3.47
C PRO A 90 -3.73 -7.07 2.97
N PHE A 91 -3.41 -7.33 1.70
CA PHE A 91 -2.15 -6.94 1.06
C PHE A 91 -1.92 -5.42 1.15
N PHE A 92 -2.93 -4.61 0.76
CA PHE A 92 -2.81 -3.14 0.81
C PHE A 92 -2.83 -2.62 2.24
N ALA A 93 -3.58 -3.26 3.14
CA ALA A 93 -3.57 -2.92 4.57
C ALA A 93 -2.18 -3.12 5.21
N GLN A 94 -1.47 -4.19 4.84
CA GLN A 94 -0.10 -4.44 5.31
C GLN A 94 0.89 -3.42 4.75
N ILE A 95 0.79 -3.08 3.46
CA ILE A 95 1.59 -2.01 2.85
C ILE A 95 1.35 -0.68 3.59
N ALA A 96 0.09 -0.29 3.79
CA ALA A 96 -0.27 0.94 4.50
C ALA A 96 0.30 0.98 5.92
N LYS A 97 0.25 -0.14 6.65
CA LYS A 97 0.85 -0.28 7.98
C LYS A 97 2.36 -0.07 7.94
N ALA A 98 3.05 -0.69 7.00
CA ALA A 98 4.51 -0.59 6.86
C ALA A 98 4.93 0.83 6.45
N VAL A 99 4.23 1.45 5.48
CA VAL A 99 4.45 2.85 5.09
C VAL A 99 4.27 3.77 6.30
N SER A 100 3.14 3.66 7.01
CA SER A 100 2.84 4.49 8.20
C SER A 100 3.93 4.37 9.27
N ALA A 101 4.45 3.17 9.51
CA ALA A 101 5.54 2.94 10.45
C ALA A 101 6.85 3.62 10.00
N GLY A 102 7.19 3.48 8.70
CA GLY A 102 8.42 4.02 8.13
C GLY A 102 8.49 5.56 8.14
N ILE A 103 7.36 6.23 7.87
CA ILE A 103 7.32 7.71 7.77
C ILE A 103 7.14 8.43 9.11
N ARG A 104 6.59 7.73 10.11
CA ARG A 104 6.21 8.35 11.42
C ARG A 104 7.40 8.97 12.13
N GLY A 105 8.55 8.29 12.14
CA GLY A 105 9.78 8.77 12.77
C GLY A 105 10.32 10.06 12.17
N GLN A 106 9.94 10.38 10.93
CA GLN A 106 10.30 11.61 10.21
C GLN A 106 9.24 12.72 10.33
N GLY A 107 8.21 12.50 11.16
CA GLY A 107 7.15 13.47 11.41
C GLY A 107 6.11 13.59 10.29
N TYR A 108 5.99 12.56 9.44
CA TYR A 108 4.96 12.49 8.39
C TYR A 108 3.72 11.72 8.85
N SER A 109 2.58 12.16 8.35
CA SER A 109 1.29 11.47 8.47
C SER A 109 0.90 10.81 7.15
N LEU A 110 0.20 9.68 7.22
CA LEU A 110 -0.35 8.99 6.05
C LEU A 110 -1.84 9.28 5.93
N ILE A 111 -2.29 9.73 4.76
CA ILE A 111 -3.70 9.76 4.37
C ILE A 111 -3.93 8.60 3.41
N ILE A 112 -4.91 7.75 3.71
CA ILE A 112 -5.25 6.59 2.89
C ILE A 112 -6.63 6.83 2.30
N THR A 113 -6.76 6.58 0.99
CA THR A 113 -8.03 6.62 0.26
C THR A 113 -8.20 5.33 -0.53
N SER A 114 -9.45 4.96 -0.84
CA SER A 114 -9.78 3.77 -1.61
C SER A 114 -10.46 4.15 -2.91
N SER A 115 -10.04 3.53 -4.01
CA SER A 115 -10.67 3.73 -5.32
C SER A 115 -11.73 2.68 -5.64
N GLU A 116 -11.92 1.66 -4.81
CA GLU A 116 -12.88 0.56 -5.02
C GLU A 116 -12.74 -0.11 -6.41
N GLU A 117 -11.52 -0.14 -6.95
CA GLU A 117 -11.23 -0.57 -8.34
C GLU A 117 -11.97 0.27 -9.41
N ASP A 118 -12.45 1.45 -9.07
CA ASP A 118 -13.14 2.38 -9.96
C ASP A 118 -12.17 3.49 -10.41
N PRO A 119 -11.84 3.59 -11.71
CA PRO A 119 -10.95 4.63 -12.23
C PRO A 119 -11.48 6.06 -12.03
N ASP A 120 -12.79 6.26 -12.01
CA ASP A 120 -13.40 7.58 -11.82
C ASP A 120 -13.30 8.00 -10.35
N LEU A 121 -13.53 7.08 -9.43
CA LEU A 121 -13.32 7.32 -8.01
C LEU A 121 -11.84 7.57 -7.71
N GLU A 122 -10.92 6.80 -8.32
CA GLU A 122 -9.48 7.03 -8.16
C GLU A 122 -9.10 8.46 -8.56
N ARG A 123 -9.61 8.96 -9.70
CA ARG A 123 -9.35 10.35 -10.12
C ARG A 123 -9.84 11.36 -9.09
N GLN A 124 -11.03 11.15 -8.51
CA GLN A 124 -11.57 12.02 -7.46
C GLN A 124 -10.69 12.01 -6.21
N GLU A 125 -10.24 10.83 -5.77
CA GLU A 125 -9.36 10.69 -4.60
C GLU A 125 -7.99 11.33 -4.83
N ILE A 126 -7.42 11.19 -6.03
CA ILE A 126 -6.19 11.88 -6.42
C ILE A 126 -6.39 13.41 -6.36
N GLU A 127 -7.46 13.95 -6.94
CA GLU A 127 -7.74 15.40 -6.90
C GLU A 127 -7.92 15.91 -5.45
N GLN A 128 -8.52 15.13 -4.56
CA GLN A 128 -8.62 15.48 -3.14
C GLN A 128 -7.24 15.53 -2.46
N LEU A 129 -6.36 14.58 -2.74
CA LEU A 129 -4.99 14.58 -2.22
C LEU A 129 -4.18 15.76 -2.78
N LEU A 130 -4.36 16.09 -4.07
CA LEU A 130 -3.77 17.28 -4.71
C LEU A 130 -4.25 18.57 -4.02
N ALA A 131 -5.55 18.68 -3.73
CA ALA A 131 -6.12 19.83 -3.02
C ALA A 131 -5.59 19.96 -1.58
N ARG A 132 -5.31 18.85 -0.91
CA ARG A 132 -4.66 18.79 0.42
C ARG A 132 -3.16 19.07 0.38
N ARG A 133 -2.57 19.19 -0.82
CA ARG A 133 -1.15 19.43 -1.05
C ARG A 133 -0.26 18.40 -0.33
N VAL A 134 -0.58 17.11 -0.48
CA VAL A 134 0.31 16.06 0.03
C VAL A 134 1.70 16.20 -0.59
N ASP A 135 2.74 15.87 0.16
CA ASP A 135 4.13 16.06 -0.29
C ASP A 135 4.59 14.97 -1.27
N VAL A 136 4.00 13.78 -1.22
CA VAL A 136 4.19 12.63 -2.13
C VAL A 136 2.91 11.81 -2.20
N MET A 137 2.65 11.17 -3.34
CA MET A 137 1.59 10.17 -3.49
C MET A 137 2.16 8.77 -3.73
N LEU A 138 1.56 7.78 -3.08
CA LEU A 138 1.74 6.36 -3.34
C LEU A 138 0.44 5.86 -3.97
N ILE A 139 0.48 5.20 -5.12
CA ILE A 139 -0.73 4.87 -5.89
C ILE A 139 -0.67 3.43 -6.38
N ALA A 140 -1.57 2.59 -5.87
CA ALA A 140 -1.86 1.28 -6.46
C ALA A 140 -3.07 1.45 -7.39
N SER A 141 -2.80 1.76 -8.65
CA SER A 141 -3.79 2.34 -9.53
C SER A 141 -4.82 1.33 -10.07
N ALA A 142 -6.08 1.77 -10.17
CA ALA A 142 -7.17 1.13 -10.89
C ALA A 142 -7.35 1.69 -12.32
N GLN A 143 -6.50 2.63 -12.76
CA GLN A 143 -6.61 3.27 -14.09
C GLN A 143 -6.26 2.31 -15.24
N TRP A 144 -6.85 2.60 -16.37
CA TRP A 144 -6.53 1.97 -17.67
C TRP A 144 -5.63 2.85 -18.55
N SER A 145 -5.46 4.13 -18.16
CA SER A 145 -4.69 5.11 -18.91
C SER A 145 -3.81 5.95 -17.99
N VAL A 146 -2.80 6.58 -18.59
CA VAL A 146 -1.82 7.43 -17.89
C VAL A 146 -2.29 8.87 -17.66
N GLU A 147 -3.51 9.23 -18.06
CA GLU A 147 -3.99 10.62 -18.06
C GLU A 147 -4.03 11.24 -16.65
N SER A 148 -4.45 10.44 -15.65
CA SER A 148 -4.51 10.91 -14.26
C SER A 148 -3.12 11.27 -13.70
N PHE A 149 -2.07 10.59 -14.16
CA PHE A 149 -0.70 10.85 -13.72
C PHE A 149 -0.14 12.16 -14.27
N ARG A 150 -0.53 12.56 -15.51
CA ARG A 150 -0.14 13.85 -16.08
C ARG A 150 -0.57 15.02 -15.20
N ARG A 151 -1.76 14.95 -14.60
CA ARG A 151 -2.24 15.98 -13.67
C ARG A 151 -1.40 16.08 -12.41
N ILE A 152 -0.92 14.95 -11.91
CA ILE A 152 -0.01 14.91 -10.75
C ILE A 152 1.32 15.57 -11.12
N GLU A 153 1.86 15.25 -12.31
CA GLU A 153 3.10 15.81 -12.85
C GLU A 153 2.99 17.33 -13.05
N GLU A 154 1.89 17.82 -13.63
CA GLU A 154 1.61 19.24 -13.82
C GLU A 154 1.58 20.03 -12.50
N ARG A 155 1.18 19.39 -11.40
CA ARG A 155 1.20 19.95 -10.05
C ARG A 155 2.56 19.88 -9.37
N GLY A 156 3.52 19.19 -9.98
CA GLY A 156 4.88 19.01 -9.46
C GLY A 156 4.94 18.17 -8.18
N ILE A 157 3.94 17.34 -7.92
CA ILE A 157 3.93 16.43 -6.77
C ILE A 157 4.57 15.11 -7.20
N PRO A 158 5.65 14.65 -6.52
CA PRO A 158 6.22 13.34 -6.81
C PRO A 158 5.25 12.22 -6.46
N TYR A 159 5.26 11.15 -7.26
CA TYR A 159 4.46 9.97 -6.99
C TYR A 159 5.26 8.67 -7.20
N ILE A 160 4.78 7.61 -6.58
CA ILE A 160 5.33 6.26 -6.66
C ILE A 160 4.17 5.32 -6.97
N LEU A 161 4.28 4.55 -8.02
CA LEU A 161 3.37 3.45 -8.31
C LEU A 161 3.69 2.27 -7.40
N ILE A 162 2.65 1.68 -6.82
CA ILE A 162 2.74 0.52 -5.92
C ILE A 162 2.03 -0.66 -6.58
N ASP A 163 2.66 -1.83 -6.57
CA ASP A 163 2.08 -3.09 -7.06
C ASP A 163 1.79 -3.09 -8.57
N ARG A 164 1.19 -2.05 -9.10
CA ARG A 164 0.76 -1.92 -10.51
C ARG A 164 1.55 -0.83 -11.20
N PHE A 165 1.93 -1.06 -12.45
CA PHE A 165 2.64 -0.10 -13.29
C PHE A 165 2.03 0.02 -14.67
N PHE A 166 2.43 1.04 -15.44
CA PHE A 166 1.98 1.27 -16.81
C PHE A 166 3.16 1.20 -17.76
N VAL A 167 3.01 0.40 -18.79
CA VAL A 167 4.02 0.31 -19.85
C VAL A 167 4.16 1.66 -20.54
N GLY A 168 5.39 2.17 -20.64
CA GLY A 168 5.68 3.46 -21.27
C GLY A 168 5.55 4.68 -20.34
N LEU A 169 5.13 4.53 -19.09
CA LEU A 169 5.16 5.58 -18.10
C LEU A 169 6.46 5.50 -17.28
N ALA A 170 7.32 6.52 -17.42
CA ALA A 170 8.54 6.63 -16.63
C ALA A 170 8.22 7.15 -15.24
N SER A 171 7.93 6.26 -14.30
CA SER A 171 7.56 6.60 -12.93
C SER A 171 8.38 5.82 -11.90
N ASN A 172 8.43 6.33 -10.68
CA ASN A 172 8.91 5.53 -9.56
C ASN A 172 7.96 4.36 -9.34
N PHE A 173 8.51 3.19 -9.05
CA PHE A 173 7.73 1.97 -8.85
C PHE A 173 8.29 1.14 -7.68
N VAL A 174 7.39 0.57 -6.89
CA VAL A 174 7.72 -0.44 -5.88
C VAL A 174 6.69 -1.57 -5.97
N GLY A 175 7.16 -2.79 -6.19
CA GLY A 175 6.29 -3.96 -6.34
C GLY A 175 7.06 -5.27 -6.32
N VAL A 176 6.46 -6.30 -6.89
CA VAL A 176 7.04 -7.65 -7.02
C VAL A 176 7.22 -7.99 -8.49
N ASP A 177 8.09 -8.96 -8.78
CA ASP A 177 8.16 -9.59 -10.10
C ASP A 177 6.98 -10.55 -10.28
N ASP A 178 5.91 -10.06 -10.91
CA ASP A 178 4.68 -10.83 -11.13
C ASP A 178 4.87 -12.01 -12.10
N GLU A 179 5.82 -11.91 -13.02
CA GLU A 179 6.15 -13.05 -13.87
C GLU A 179 6.79 -14.17 -13.03
N ALA A 180 7.70 -13.81 -12.14
CA ALA A 180 8.28 -14.77 -11.20
C ALA A 180 7.21 -15.36 -10.26
N VAL A 181 6.21 -14.59 -9.82
CA VAL A 181 5.06 -15.10 -9.06
C VAL A 181 4.34 -16.22 -9.83
N GLY A 182 3.97 -15.95 -11.10
CA GLY A 182 3.28 -16.94 -11.96
C GLY A 182 4.13 -18.18 -12.20
N MET A 183 5.44 -17.99 -12.45
CA MET A 183 6.38 -19.09 -12.64
C MET A 183 6.53 -19.97 -11.39
N ILE A 184 6.72 -19.38 -10.23
CA ILE A 184 6.92 -20.09 -8.96
C ILE A 184 5.68 -20.93 -8.61
N ALA A 185 4.49 -20.33 -8.69
CA ALA A 185 3.24 -21.02 -8.39
C ALA A 185 2.98 -22.19 -9.34
N THR A 186 3.17 -21.97 -10.64
CA THR A 186 2.90 -22.99 -11.66
C THR A 186 3.94 -24.13 -11.64
N ASN A 187 5.22 -23.80 -11.50
CA ASN A 187 6.27 -24.81 -11.36
C ASN A 187 6.03 -25.72 -10.15
N HIS A 188 5.61 -25.12 -9.03
CA HIS A 188 5.27 -25.90 -7.85
C HIS A 188 4.14 -26.91 -8.11
N LEU A 189 3.05 -26.49 -8.77
CA LEU A 189 1.97 -27.41 -9.15
C LEU A 189 2.47 -28.54 -10.05
N ILE A 190 3.33 -28.23 -11.04
CA ILE A 190 3.93 -29.24 -11.90
C ILE A 190 4.79 -30.21 -11.09
N ASP A 191 5.63 -29.71 -10.18
CA ASP A 191 6.50 -30.51 -9.33
C ASP A 191 5.71 -31.40 -8.35
N GLN A 192 4.47 -31.02 -8.01
CA GLN A 192 3.50 -31.83 -7.26
C GLN A 192 2.73 -32.83 -8.15
N GLY A 193 3.11 -32.98 -9.42
CA GLY A 193 2.55 -33.95 -10.34
C GLY A 193 1.24 -33.52 -11.02
N CYS A 194 0.87 -32.23 -10.98
CA CYS A 194 -0.26 -31.73 -11.72
C CYS A 194 0.06 -31.66 -13.24
N LEU A 195 -0.85 -32.16 -14.07
CA LEU A 195 -0.70 -32.15 -15.53
C LEU A 195 -1.67 -31.19 -16.21
N GLU A 196 -2.85 -31.00 -15.65
CA GLU A 196 -3.91 -30.15 -16.17
C GLU A 196 -4.07 -28.91 -15.26
N ILE A 197 -3.18 -27.93 -15.44
CA ILE A 197 -3.11 -26.78 -14.56
C ILE A 197 -3.97 -25.65 -15.13
N ALA A 198 -4.88 -25.10 -14.31
CA ALA A 198 -5.66 -23.92 -14.62
C ALA A 198 -5.10 -22.66 -13.94
N HIS A 199 -5.39 -21.50 -14.51
CA HIS A 199 -5.13 -20.21 -13.93
C HIS A 199 -6.41 -19.38 -13.84
N ILE A 200 -6.81 -19.00 -12.62
CA ILE A 200 -7.86 -18.01 -12.38
C ILE A 200 -7.17 -16.65 -12.27
N ARG A 201 -7.27 -15.86 -13.35
CA ARG A 201 -6.60 -14.55 -13.44
C ARG A 201 -7.47 -13.42 -12.89
N GLY A 202 -6.81 -12.39 -12.37
CA GLY A 202 -7.44 -11.15 -11.95
C GLY A 202 -7.85 -10.23 -13.12
N PRO A 203 -8.29 -9.01 -12.81
CA PRO A 203 -8.60 -7.97 -13.81
C PRO A 203 -7.36 -7.63 -14.64
N GLU A 204 -7.56 -6.96 -15.78
CA GLU A 204 -6.48 -6.64 -16.74
C GLU A 204 -5.53 -5.55 -16.22
N THR A 205 -4.71 -5.91 -15.25
CA THR A 205 -3.65 -5.07 -14.67
C THR A 205 -2.27 -5.62 -15.05
N SER A 206 -1.22 -4.82 -14.85
CA SER A 206 0.16 -5.29 -15.05
C SER A 206 0.47 -6.55 -14.24
N THR A 207 -0.05 -6.65 -13.02
CA THR A 207 0.10 -7.81 -12.13
C THR A 207 -0.55 -9.06 -12.73
N ALA A 208 -1.78 -8.96 -13.23
CA ALA A 208 -2.48 -10.10 -13.83
C ALA A 208 -1.82 -10.55 -15.13
N LEU A 209 -1.34 -9.62 -15.94
CA LEU A 209 -0.61 -9.93 -17.18
C LEU A 209 0.72 -10.60 -16.89
N GLY A 210 1.47 -10.10 -15.91
CA GLY A 210 2.73 -10.70 -15.47
C GLY A 210 2.55 -12.13 -14.96
N ARG A 211 1.59 -12.36 -14.05
CA ARG A 211 1.29 -13.71 -13.52
C ARG A 211 0.84 -14.69 -14.59
N LEU A 212 0.02 -14.24 -15.55
CA LEU A 212 -0.38 -15.05 -16.70
C LEU A 212 0.82 -15.42 -17.59
N GLU A 213 1.72 -14.49 -17.83
CA GLU A 213 2.94 -14.76 -18.62
C GLU A 213 3.83 -15.77 -17.91
N GLY A 214 4.05 -15.59 -16.58
CA GLY A 214 4.80 -16.54 -15.77
C GLY A 214 4.19 -17.94 -15.77
N TYR A 215 2.85 -18.05 -15.67
CA TYR A 215 2.12 -19.31 -15.80
C TYR A 215 2.40 -19.97 -17.15
N LYS A 216 2.28 -19.23 -18.27
CA LYS A 216 2.54 -19.77 -19.60
C LYS A 216 3.99 -20.22 -19.79
N ARG A 217 4.96 -19.44 -19.32
CA ARG A 217 6.38 -19.77 -19.39
C ARG A 217 6.72 -21.02 -18.59
N ALA A 218 6.16 -21.19 -17.40
CA ALA A 218 6.38 -22.38 -16.57
C ALA A 218 5.87 -23.65 -17.29
N LEU A 219 4.66 -23.59 -17.87
CA LEU A 219 4.13 -24.71 -18.66
C LEU A 219 5.01 -25.02 -19.88
N ALA A 220 5.37 -24.00 -20.65
CA ALA A 220 6.20 -24.15 -21.85
C ALA A 220 7.57 -24.78 -21.52
N ALA A 221 8.20 -24.37 -20.43
CA ALA A 221 9.49 -24.94 -19.97
C ALA A 221 9.42 -26.45 -19.67
N ARG A 222 8.24 -26.95 -19.31
CA ARG A 222 7.97 -28.36 -19.03
C ARG A 222 7.26 -29.07 -20.21
N ARG A 223 7.18 -28.41 -21.39
CA ARG A 223 6.53 -28.93 -22.61
C ARG A 223 5.03 -29.20 -22.42
N LEU A 224 4.39 -28.48 -21.49
CA LEU A 224 2.95 -28.47 -21.29
C LEU A 224 2.37 -27.27 -22.05
N ALA A 225 1.19 -27.42 -22.65
CA ALA A 225 0.53 -26.33 -23.35
C ALA A 225 -0.61 -25.76 -22.50
N PRO A 226 -0.70 -24.43 -22.34
CA PRO A 226 -1.84 -23.86 -21.67
C PRO A 226 -3.11 -24.08 -22.49
N MET A 227 -4.14 -24.66 -21.88
CA MET A 227 -5.44 -24.79 -22.54
C MET A 227 -6.25 -23.49 -22.38
N PRO A 228 -6.78 -22.90 -23.46
CA PRO A 228 -7.59 -21.67 -23.35
C PRO A 228 -8.74 -21.76 -22.33
N LYS A 229 -9.39 -22.91 -22.22
CA LYS A 229 -10.48 -23.17 -21.25
C LYS A 229 -10.02 -23.29 -19.79
N HIS A 230 -8.74 -23.48 -19.54
CA HIS A 230 -8.15 -23.47 -18.19
C HIS A 230 -7.71 -22.08 -17.73
N ILE A 231 -7.84 -21.07 -18.59
CA ILE A 231 -7.57 -19.67 -18.22
C ILE A 231 -8.91 -18.96 -18.06
N VAL A 232 -9.31 -18.67 -16.83
CA VAL A 232 -10.58 -18.03 -16.51
C VAL A 232 -10.32 -16.68 -15.87
N SER A 233 -10.89 -15.61 -16.44
CA SER A 233 -10.82 -14.27 -15.84
C SER A 233 -12.01 -14.06 -14.90
N ILE A 234 -11.75 -13.40 -13.77
CA ILE A 234 -12.80 -12.86 -12.92
C ILE A 234 -13.12 -11.43 -13.31
N GLY A 235 -14.31 -10.95 -12.94
CA GLY A 235 -14.71 -9.55 -13.14
C GLY A 235 -13.89 -8.57 -12.32
N SER A 236 -13.90 -7.31 -12.73
CA SER A 236 -13.22 -6.20 -12.03
C SER A 236 -14.15 -5.47 -11.05
N SER A 237 -15.45 -5.75 -11.05
CA SER A 237 -16.44 -5.01 -10.27
C SER A 237 -17.50 -5.93 -9.64
N GLY A 238 -18.09 -5.47 -8.54
CA GLY A 238 -19.23 -6.10 -7.88
C GLY A 238 -18.94 -7.47 -7.25
N ASP A 239 -19.94 -8.35 -7.29
CA ASP A 239 -19.91 -9.69 -6.69
C ASP A 239 -18.95 -10.68 -7.39
N ASP A 240 -18.38 -10.28 -8.54
CA ASP A 240 -17.43 -11.11 -9.28
C ASP A 240 -15.98 -10.98 -8.78
N ARG A 241 -15.73 -10.20 -7.73
CA ARG A 241 -14.38 -10.02 -7.16
C ARG A 241 -14.10 -11.00 -6.01
N GLY A 242 -12.81 -11.21 -5.75
CA GLY A 242 -12.34 -11.96 -4.58
C GLY A 242 -12.91 -13.36 -4.48
N GLU A 243 -13.43 -13.72 -3.31
CA GLU A 243 -13.95 -15.06 -3.01
C GLU A 243 -15.14 -15.45 -3.90
N PRO A 244 -16.18 -14.62 -4.10
CA PRO A 244 -17.28 -15.00 -4.99
C PRO A 244 -16.84 -15.25 -6.43
N GLY A 245 -15.97 -14.37 -6.97
CA GLY A 245 -15.43 -14.56 -8.32
C GLY A 245 -14.59 -15.83 -8.45
N GLY A 246 -13.78 -16.15 -7.45
CA GLY A 246 -13.00 -17.39 -7.38
C GLY A 246 -13.88 -18.64 -7.37
N TYR A 247 -14.98 -18.58 -6.62
CA TYR A 247 -15.97 -19.64 -6.54
C TYR A 247 -16.62 -19.93 -7.92
N GLU A 248 -17.18 -18.90 -8.57
CA GLU A 248 -17.84 -19.06 -9.87
C GLU A 248 -16.85 -19.43 -11.01
N ALA A 249 -15.65 -18.88 -11.00
CA ALA A 249 -14.60 -19.27 -11.94
C ALA A 249 -14.25 -20.76 -11.80
N THR A 250 -14.16 -21.24 -10.55
CA THR A 250 -13.83 -22.64 -10.29
C THR A 250 -14.97 -23.57 -10.71
N LYS A 251 -16.24 -23.21 -10.49
CA LYS A 251 -17.37 -24.00 -11.01
C LYS A 251 -17.29 -24.21 -12.54
N LYS A 252 -16.89 -23.15 -13.28
CA LYS A 252 -16.66 -23.27 -14.74
C LYS A 252 -15.53 -24.26 -15.04
N LEU A 253 -14.42 -24.19 -14.30
CA LEU A 253 -13.28 -25.09 -14.45
C LEU A 253 -13.61 -26.54 -14.12
N LEU A 254 -14.45 -26.79 -13.12
CA LEU A 254 -14.91 -28.16 -12.76
C LEU A 254 -15.71 -28.82 -13.90
N GLY A 255 -16.41 -28.03 -14.73
CA GLY A 255 -17.11 -28.52 -15.93
C GLY A 255 -16.23 -28.72 -17.15
N ALA A 256 -14.97 -28.30 -17.13
CA ALA A 256 -14.05 -28.45 -18.25
C ALA A 256 -13.63 -29.92 -18.49
N LYS A 257 -13.27 -30.24 -19.74
CA LYS A 257 -12.76 -31.57 -20.14
C LYS A 257 -11.44 -31.39 -20.92
N PRO A 258 -10.30 -31.88 -20.47
CA PRO A 258 -10.09 -32.50 -19.13
C PRO A 258 -10.36 -31.48 -18.00
N ARG A 259 -10.75 -31.99 -16.83
CA ARG A 259 -10.86 -31.19 -15.61
C ARG A 259 -9.44 -30.85 -15.10
N PRO A 260 -9.16 -29.62 -14.65
CA PRO A 260 -7.87 -29.31 -14.06
C PRO A 260 -7.64 -30.11 -12.76
N ASP A 261 -6.41 -30.48 -12.52
CA ASP A 261 -5.92 -31.16 -11.30
C ASP A 261 -5.03 -30.23 -10.45
N GLY A 262 -4.72 -29.03 -10.96
CA GLY A 262 -4.05 -27.94 -10.25
C GLY A 262 -4.64 -26.59 -10.63
N ILE A 263 -4.77 -25.68 -9.68
CA ILE A 263 -5.26 -24.31 -9.92
C ILE A 263 -4.31 -23.29 -9.28
N PHE A 264 -3.75 -22.41 -10.11
CA PHE A 264 -3.10 -21.20 -9.64
C PHE A 264 -4.12 -20.05 -9.65
N CYS A 265 -4.39 -19.48 -8.48
CA CYS A 265 -5.30 -18.35 -8.29
C CYS A 265 -4.50 -17.03 -8.24
N PHE A 266 -5.01 -15.99 -8.88
CA PHE A 266 -4.40 -14.66 -8.93
C PHE A 266 -4.03 -14.13 -7.54
N ASN A 267 -4.91 -14.30 -6.56
CA ASN A 267 -4.65 -13.95 -5.15
C ASN A 267 -5.33 -14.91 -4.18
N ASP A 268 -5.04 -14.77 -2.88
CA ASP A 268 -5.58 -15.63 -1.84
C ASP A 268 -7.10 -15.51 -1.69
N PRO A 269 -7.76 -14.32 -1.76
CA PRO A 269 -9.22 -14.25 -1.74
C PRO A 269 -9.88 -15.09 -2.84
N ILE A 270 -9.34 -15.07 -4.06
CA ILE A 270 -9.80 -15.92 -5.17
C ILE A 270 -9.56 -17.41 -4.85
N ALA A 271 -8.39 -17.74 -4.27
CA ALA A 271 -8.07 -19.10 -3.87
C ALA A 271 -9.06 -19.65 -2.83
N LEU A 272 -9.53 -18.82 -1.89
CA LEU A 272 -10.58 -19.22 -0.93
C LEU A 272 -11.87 -19.61 -1.63
N GLY A 273 -12.30 -18.82 -2.62
CA GLY A 273 -13.48 -19.15 -3.43
C GLY A 273 -13.28 -20.43 -4.22
N ALA A 274 -12.10 -20.62 -4.79
CA ALA A 274 -11.76 -21.84 -5.50
C ALA A 274 -11.82 -23.07 -4.59
N MET A 275 -11.20 -23.00 -3.42
CA MET A 275 -11.22 -24.09 -2.43
C MET A 275 -12.63 -24.43 -1.99
N ARG A 276 -13.48 -23.43 -1.74
CA ARG A 276 -14.88 -23.64 -1.38
C ARG A 276 -15.63 -24.36 -2.50
N ALA A 277 -15.49 -23.93 -3.75
CA ALA A 277 -16.18 -24.58 -4.88
C ALA A 277 -15.73 -26.03 -5.09
N ILE A 278 -14.44 -26.33 -4.87
CA ILE A 278 -13.91 -27.70 -4.94
C ILE A 278 -14.54 -28.58 -3.86
N LEU A 279 -14.57 -28.09 -2.61
CA LEU A 279 -15.14 -28.83 -1.47
C LEU A 279 -16.67 -29.02 -1.61
N ASP A 280 -17.40 -28.01 -2.08
CA ASP A 280 -18.85 -28.09 -2.32
C ASP A 280 -19.20 -29.09 -3.46
N ALA A 281 -18.26 -29.31 -4.38
CA ALA A 281 -18.37 -30.36 -5.42
C ALA A 281 -18.02 -31.76 -4.91
N GLY A 282 -17.71 -31.94 -3.61
CA GLY A 282 -17.33 -33.21 -3.01
C GLY A 282 -15.91 -33.67 -3.38
N LEU A 283 -15.07 -32.78 -3.89
CA LEU A 283 -13.68 -33.09 -4.25
C LEU A 283 -12.72 -32.75 -3.11
N ARG A 284 -11.56 -33.38 -3.13
CA ARG A 284 -10.53 -33.22 -2.08
C ARG A 284 -9.42 -32.29 -2.55
N ILE A 285 -8.88 -31.54 -1.60
CA ILE A 285 -7.73 -30.69 -1.76
C ILE A 285 -6.64 -31.24 -0.83
N PRO A 286 -5.46 -31.59 -1.36
CA PRO A 286 -4.94 -31.42 -2.72
C PRO A 286 -5.15 -32.63 -3.65
N GLU A 287 -5.69 -33.75 -3.17
CA GLU A 287 -5.64 -35.04 -3.86
C GLU A 287 -6.32 -35.01 -5.25
N ASP A 288 -7.51 -34.39 -5.35
CA ASP A 288 -8.24 -34.29 -6.60
C ASP A 288 -7.86 -33.00 -7.35
N ILE A 289 -7.68 -31.89 -6.62
CA ILE A 289 -7.24 -30.59 -7.18
C ILE A 289 -6.34 -29.88 -6.18
N ALA A 290 -5.08 -29.62 -6.59
CA ALA A 290 -4.15 -28.79 -5.84
C ALA A 290 -4.42 -27.29 -6.06
N VAL A 291 -4.28 -26.47 -5.02
CA VAL A 291 -4.55 -25.02 -5.10
C VAL A 291 -3.35 -24.22 -4.59
N VAL A 292 -2.96 -23.20 -5.36
CA VAL A 292 -1.94 -22.21 -4.99
C VAL A 292 -2.52 -20.81 -5.14
N GLY A 293 -2.39 -19.99 -4.10
CA GLY A 293 -2.76 -18.58 -4.07
C GLY A 293 -1.57 -17.64 -4.23
N CYS A 294 -1.81 -16.34 -3.99
CA CYS A 294 -0.78 -15.30 -3.92
C CYS A 294 -1.21 -14.21 -2.92
N GLY A 295 -0.30 -13.79 -2.07
CA GLY A 295 -0.49 -12.78 -1.03
C GLY A 295 -0.04 -13.24 0.36
N ASN A 296 0.01 -14.56 0.61
CA ASN A 296 0.38 -15.16 1.90
C ASN A 296 -0.33 -14.50 3.08
N LEU A 297 -1.66 -14.44 2.99
CA LEU A 297 -2.48 -13.74 3.99
C LEU A 297 -2.43 -14.45 5.34
N LEU A 298 -2.54 -13.68 6.42
CA LEU A 298 -2.39 -14.15 7.81
C LEU A 298 -3.26 -15.34 8.18
N TYR A 299 -4.43 -15.51 7.55
CA TYR A 299 -5.34 -16.62 7.83
C TYR A 299 -5.05 -17.89 7.02
N SER A 300 -4.11 -17.85 6.07
CA SER A 300 -3.80 -19.00 5.19
C SER A 300 -3.38 -20.26 5.95
N ASP A 301 -2.74 -20.10 7.12
CA ASP A 301 -2.34 -21.22 7.99
C ASP A 301 -3.51 -21.80 8.79
N PHE A 302 -4.58 -21.04 9.00
CA PHE A 302 -5.71 -21.40 9.88
C PHE A 302 -6.93 -21.96 9.12
N LEU A 303 -6.82 -22.07 7.80
CA LEU A 303 -7.87 -22.67 6.99
C LEU A 303 -7.97 -24.16 7.28
N ARG A 304 -9.16 -24.76 7.07
CA ARG A 304 -9.38 -26.20 7.18
C ARG A 304 -8.34 -27.02 6.37
N VAL A 305 -7.99 -26.51 5.20
CA VAL A 305 -6.84 -26.95 4.41
C VAL A 305 -5.92 -25.73 4.27
N PRO A 306 -4.79 -25.67 4.96
CA PRO A 306 -3.87 -24.53 4.87
C PRO A 306 -3.44 -24.22 3.44
N LEU A 307 -3.53 -22.95 3.04
CA LEU A 307 -3.33 -22.51 1.66
C LEU A 307 -1.85 -22.27 1.35
N THR A 308 -1.31 -23.02 0.37
CA THR A 308 -0.04 -22.70 -0.29
C THR A 308 -0.20 -21.38 -1.06
N SER A 309 0.68 -20.42 -0.81
CA SER A 309 0.57 -19.08 -1.40
C SER A 309 1.94 -18.50 -1.71
N VAL A 310 2.03 -17.70 -2.77
CA VAL A 310 3.23 -16.93 -3.06
C VAL A 310 3.22 -15.66 -2.22
N ASP A 311 4.22 -15.50 -1.37
CA ASP A 311 4.45 -14.30 -0.58
C ASP A 311 5.10 -13.21 -1.43
N GLN A 312 4.46 -12.06 -1.49
CA GLN A 312 4.95 -10.87 -2.18
C GLN A 312 5.77 -9.94 -1.27
N ASP A 313 5.90 -10.28 0.02
CA ASP A 313 6.55 -9.46 1.06
C ASP A 313 6.00 -8.02 1.09
N SER A 314 4.70 -7.90 1.34
CA SER A 314 4.00 -6.61 1.41
C SER A 314 4.61 -5.64 2.44
N GLU A 315 5.25 -6.18 3.49
CA GLU A 315 5.96 -5.37 4.47
C GLU A 315 7.21 -4.73 3.86
N ALA A 316 8.00 -5.48 3.09
CA ALA A 316 9.16 -4.94 2.38
C ALA A 316 8.75 -3.91 1.32
N ILE A 317 7.68 -4.18 0.55
CA ILE A 317 7.11 -3.22 -0.40
C ILE A 317 6.77 -1.91 0.32
N GLY A 318 6.07 -1.97 1.46
CA GLY A 318 5.70 -0.79 2.23
C GLY A 318 6.91 -0.03 2.79
N LYS A 319 7.95 -0.73 3.25
CA LYS A 319 9.21 -0.11 3.71
C LYS A 319 9.93 0.60 2.57
N PHE A 320 10.12 -0.06 1.42
CA PHE A 320 10.76 0.56 0.26
C PHE A 320 9.98 1.77 -0.26
N ALA A 321 8.64 1.69 -0.26
CA ALA A 321 7.78 2.82 -0.64
C ALA A 321 7.95 4.00 0.32
N ALA A 322 8.04 3.75 1.64
CA ALA A 322 8.27 4.79 2.64
C ALA A 322 9.64 5.46 2.46
N ASP A 323 10.70 4.66 2.31
CA ASP A 323 12.06 5.16 2.14
C ASP A 323 12.19 5.98 0.84
N LEU A 324 11.62 5.49 -0.26
CA LEU A 324 11.62 6.19 -1.53
C LEU A 324 10.81 7.50 -1.43
N ALA A 325 9.63 7.49 -0.79
CA ALA A 325 8.82 8.68 -0.59
C ALA A 325 9.58 9.76 0.21
N LEU A 326 10.23 9.38 1.30
CA LEU A 326 11.04 10.30 2.10
C LEU A 326 12.23 10.85 1.32
N SER A 327 12.87 10.04 0.47
CA SER A 327 13.97 10.48 -0.40
C SER A 327 13.50 11.51 -1.43
N LEU A 328 12.33 11.29 -2.05
CA LEU A 328 11.72 12.21 -3.00
C LEU A 328 11.37 13.55 -2.35
N VAL A 329 10.81 13.52 -1.14
CA VAL A 329 10.53 14.76 -0.40
C VAL A 329 11.81 15.51 -0.06
N ALA A 330 12.89 14.81 0.32
CA ALA A 330 14.16 15.44 0.71
C ALA A 330 14.93 16.03 -0.49
N ALA A 331 14.67 15.53 -1.70
CA ALA A 331 15.37 15.93 -2.92
C ALA A 331 15.06 17.41 -3.27
N LYS A 332 16.09 18.15 -3.65
CA LYS A 332 15.95 19.53 -4.15
C LYS A 332 15.54 19.58 -5.62
N THR A 333 15.95 18.57 -6.38
CA THR A 333 15.57 18.35 -7.77
C THR A 333 15.06 16.93 -7.92
N PRO A 334 14.00 16.69 -8.71
CA PRO A 334 13.50 15.34 -8.92
C PRO A 334 14.62 14.40 -9.41
N PRO A 335 14.90 13.30 -8.69
CA PRO A 335 15.84 12.30 -9.18
C PRO A 335 15.21 11.53 -10.36
N PRO A 336 16.01 10.81 -11.16
CA PRO A 336 15.49 9.92 -12.17
C PRO A 336 14.57 8.86 -11.53
N PRO A 337 13.52 8.41 -12.24
CA PRO A 337 12.63 7.37 -11.73
C PRO A 337 13.37 6.09 -11.33
N THR A 338 12.97 5.51 -10.22
CA THR A 338 13.56 4.30 -9.64
C THR A 338 12.51 3.20 -9.56
N SER A 339 12.87 1.99 -10.00
CA SER A 339 12.04 0.80 -9.87
C SER A 339 12.67 -0.16 -8.86
N LEU A 340 11.94 -0.48 -7.80
CA LEU A 340 12.33 -1.41 -6.74
C LEU A 340 11.42 -2.63 -6.78
N MET A 341 12.00 -3.80 -7.03
CA MET A 341 11.27 -5.05 -7.07
C MET A 341 11.67 -5.96 -5.91
N VAL A 342 10.67 -6.50 -5.23
CA VAL A 342 10.83 -7.52 -4.18
C VAL A 342 10.77 -8.89 -4.84
N SER A 343 11.62 -9.82 -4.39
CA SER A 343 11.59 -11.20 -4.88
C SER A 343 10.49 -12.00 -4.18
N PRO A 344 9.57 -12.64 -4.93
CA PRO A 344 8.50 -13.44 -4.34
C PRO A 344 9.05 -14.75 -3.76
N LYS A 345 8.34 -15.30 -2.75
CA LYS A 345 8.69 -16.58 -2.11
C LYS A 345 7.46 -17.47 -2.02
N LEU A 346 7.62 -18.78 -2.27
CA LEU A 346 6.53 -19.73 -2.10
C LEU A 346 6.47 -20.22 -0.65
N MET A 347 5.30 -20.07 -0.05
CA MET A 347 4.95 -20.58 1.28
C MET A 347 4.11 -21.85 1.10
N ILE A 348 4.79 -23.00 1.14
CA ILE A 348 4.17 -24.32 0.88
C ILE A 348 3.35 -24.75 2.08
N ARG A 349 2.10 -25.21 1.81
CA ARG A 349 1.14 -25.72 2.80
C ARG A 349 0.34 -26.88 2.21
N ALA A 350 -0.66 -27.35 2.98
CA ALA A 350 -1.41 -28.55 2.64
C ALA A 350 -2.20 -28.49 1.32
N SER A 351 -2.64 -27.30 0.88
CA SER A 351 -3.54 -27.18 -0.28
C SER A 351 -2.91 -27.62 -1.62
N SER A 352 -1.59 -27.81 -1.66
CA SER A 352 -0.89 -28.23 -2.88
C SER A 352 0.06 -29.40 -2.68
N MET A 353 0.28 -29.86 -1.46
CA MET A 353 1.19 -30.98 -1.18
C MET A 353 0.50 -32.31 -1.51
N ARG A 354 0.82 -32.90 -2.65
CA ARG A 354 0.40 -34.26 -3.03
C ARG A 354 1.44 -35.27 -2.55
N ASN A 355 0.99 -36.32 -1.85
CA ASN A 355 1.83 -37.44 -1.40
C ASN A 355 2.11 -38.41 -2.56
#